data_93fe2732d4c4979b45d3522c127d9715
#
_entry.id   93fe2732d4c4979b45d3522c127d9715
#
_cell.length_a   1.000
_cell.length_b   1.000
_cell.length_c   1.000
_cell.angle_alpha   90.00
_cell.angle_beta   90.00
_cell.angle_gamma   90.00
#
_symmetry.space_group_name_H-M   'P 1'
#
loop_
_entity.id
_entity.type
_entity.pdbx_description
1 polymer ?
#
loop_
_entity_poly.entity_id
_entity_poly.type
_entity_poly.pdbx_seq_one_letter_code
_entity_poly.pdbx_strand_id
1 'polypeptide(L)'
;VSEMERQLGQTATIHMTKKGLETRQKLLTAAEQVFGAGGYYEASIVMITQEAQVAQGTFYNYFPSKKAIYEELIRQLSRDLRSKIKIEVTTAHSHEEALRLGFQAFFRWVKEHRNLYGIVQQAVLVDEELYRWYYDKLASGFIKSLTAAMEEKAFRSLDKETLAYCLMSIGQFLGMRWVYWENQEVPVEVFETAMSFILQGMGKKDENT
;
A
#
# COMPACT_ATOMS: atom_id res chain seq x y z
N VAL A 1 -17.00 -19.91 -31.82
CA VAL A 1 -15.84 -19.26 -31.20
C VAL A 1 -14.98 -18.77 -32.36
N SER A 2 -15.08 -17.47 -32.70
CA SER A 2 -14.51 -16.90 -33.90
C SER A 2 -13.01 -16.60 -33.73
N GLU A 3 -12.30 -16.62 -34.87
CA GLU A 3 -10.87 -16.26 -34.97
C GLU A 3 -10.53 -14.88 -34.35
N MET A 4 -11.52 -14.03 -34.18
CA MET A 4 -11.40 -12.69 -33.58
C MET A 4 -11.16 -12.75 -32.07
N GLU A 5 -11.61 -13.79 -31.38
CA GLU A 5 -11.37 -13.96 -29.91
C GLU A 5 -9.97 -14.51 -29.59
N ARG A 6 -9.29 -15.13 -30.59
CA ARG A 6 -7.91 -15.59 -30.41
C ARG A 6 -6.86 -14.50 -30.57
N GLN A 7 -7.21 -13.37 -31.20
CA GLN A 7 -6.29 -12.23 -31.38
C GLN A 7 -6.24 -11.27 -30.19
N LEU A 8 -7.21 -11.31 -29.25
CA LEU A 8 -7.24 -10.46 -28.05
C LEU A 8 -6.45 -11.04 -26.87
N GLY A 9 -5.91 -12.25 -27.00
CA GLY A 9 -5.16 -12.95 -25.93
C GLY A 9 -3.64 -12.84 -25.99
N GLN A 10 -3.07 -12.19 -26.99
CA GLN A 10 -1.62 -11.98 -27.08
C GLN A 10 -1.25 -10.57 -26.63
N THR A 11 -1.29 -10.32 -25.32
CA THR A 11 -0.44 -9.28 -24.73
C THR A 11 1.01 -9.68 -25.00
N ALA A 12 1.60 -9.09 -26.02
CA ALA A 12 3.01 -9.22 -26.31
C ALA A 12 3.79 -8.89 -25.03
N THR A 13 4.41 -9.88 -24.43
CA THR A 13 5.39 -9.69 -23.38
C THR A 13 6.55 -8.95 -24.03
N ILE A 14 6.55 -7.63 -23.96
CA ILE A 14 7.66 -6.80 -24.44
C ILE A 14 8.84 -7.19 -23.55
N HIS A 15 9.74 -8.01 -24.07
CA HIS A 15 11.04 -8.28 -23.44
C HIS A 15 11.84 -6.98 -23.45
N MET A 16 11.66 -6.18 -22.39
CA MET A 16 12.45 -4.97 -22.23
C MET A 16 13.91 -5.34 -21.99
N THR A 17 14.80 -4.67 -22.71
CA THR A 17 16.24 -4.80 -22.46
C THR A 17 16.58 -4.32 -21.04
N LYS A 18 17.71 -4.72 -20.48
CA LYS A 18 18.20 -4.24 -19.18
C LYS A 18 18.18 -2.70 -19.11
N LYS A 19 18.69 -2.03 -20.15
CA LYS A 19 18.67 -0.56 -20.26
C LYS A 19 17.24 0.01 -20.27
N GLY A 20 16.30 -0.69 -20.91
CA GLY A 20 14.88 -0.31 -20.91
C GLY A 20 14.26 -0.35 -19.52
N LEU A 21 14.55 -1.41 -18.74
CA LEU A 21 14.09 -1.55 -17.35
C LEU A 21 14.67 -0.46 -16.46
N GLU A 22 15.97 -0.14 -16.62
CA GLU A 22 16.63 0.94 -15.89
C GLU A 22 16.00 2.30 -16.20
N THR A 23 15.69 2.58 -17.46
CA THR A 23 15.03 3.84 -17.87
C THR A 23 13.61 3.91 -17.32
N ARG A 24 12.85 2.81 -17.38
CA ARG A 24 11.51 2.74 -16.79
C ARG A 24 11.54 3.00 -15.28
N GLN A 25 12.51 2.43 -14.57
CA GLN A 25 12.68 2.67 -13.14
C GLN A 25 13.06 4.11 -12.82
N LYS A 26 13.94 4.73 -13.61
CA LYS A 26 14.26 6.16 -13.47
C LYS A 26 13.01 7.04 -13.60
N LEU A 27 12.14 6.75 -14.56
CA LEU A 27 10.89 7.48 -14.73
C LEU A 27 9.95 7.30 -13.52
N LEU A 28 9.85 6.09 -12.96
CA LEU A 28 9.04 5.83 -11.75
C LEU A 28 9.58 6.57 -10.53
N THR A 29 10.91 6.56 -10.33
CA THR A 29 11.55 7.28 -9.22
C THR A 29 11.36 8.80 -9.36
N ALA A 30 11.50 9.34 -10.57
CA ALA A 30 11.25 10.75 -10.84
C ALA A 30 9.77 11.12 -10.63
N ALA A 31 8.85 10.27 -11.07
CA ALA A 31 7.42 10.47 -10.86
C ALA A 31 7.06 10.48 -9.37
N GLU A 32 7.67 9.61 -8.58
CA GLU A 32 7.53 9.60 -7.12
C GLU A 32 7.90 10.95 -6.51
N GLN A 33 9.06 11.50 -6.89
CA GLN A 33 9.54 12.78 -6.39
C GLN A 33 8.62 13.94 -6.82
N VAL A 34 8.26 13.98 -8.11
CA VAL A 34 7.41 15.05 -8.67
C VAL A 34 5.99 15.00 -8.09
N PHE A 35 5.37 13.83 -8.00
CA PHE A 35 4.06 13.71 -7.37
C PHE A 35 4.10 13.96 -5.87
N GLY A 36 5.17 13.53 -5.19
CA GLY A 36 5.34 13.75 -3.75
C GLY A 36 5.53 15.21 -3.38
N ALA A 37 6.17 16.01 -4.23
CA ALA A 37 6.42 17.42 -3.99
C ALA A 37 5.20 18.31 -4.28
N GLY A 38 4.50 18.08 -5.41
CA GLY A 38 3.44 18.97 -5.90
C GLY A 38 2.04 18.32 -6.01
N GLY A 39 1.95 17.02 -5.77
CA GLY A 39 0.71 16.27 -5.99
C GLY A 39 0.45 15.95 -7.48
N TYR A 40 -0.60 15.16 -7.71
CA TYR A 40 -0.91 14.69 -9.06
C TYR A 40 -1.26 15.81 -10.03
N TYR A 41 -2.07 16.79 -9.61
CA TYR A 41 -2.60 17.82 -10.52
C TYR A 41 -1.53 18.78 -11.00
N GLU A 42 -0.64 19.24 -10.12
CA GLU A 42 0.46 20.16 -10.45
C GLU A 42 1.62 19.48 -11.22
N ALA A 43 1.75 18.16 -11.07
CA ALA A 43 2.76 17.39 -11.77
C ALA A 43 2.51 17.34 -13.29
N SER A 44 3.58 17.39 -14.08
CA SER A 44 3.53 17.22 -15.53
C SER A 44 4.53 16.18 -16.03
N ILE A 45 4.26 15.62 -17.22
CA ILE A 45 5.21 14.71 -17.89
C ILE A 45 6.56 15.41 -18.13
N VAL A 46 6.54 16.70 -18.42
CA VAL A 46 7.78 17.50 -18.60
C VAL A 46 8.61 17.50 -17.33
N MET A 47 8.01 17.77 -16.17
CA MET A 47 8.69 17.73 -14.87
C MET A 47 9.27 16.34 -14.58
N ILE A 48 8.49 15.28 -14.82
CA ILE A 48 8.94 13.89 -14.60
C ILE A 48 10.15 13.55 -15.49
N THR A 49 10.11 13.95 -16.78
CA THR A 49 11.21 13.65 -17.71
C THR A 49 12.45 14.47 -17.45
N GLN A 50 12.30 15.72 -17.00
CA GLN A 50 13.41 16.56 -16.54
C GLN A 50 14.07 15.95 -15.30
N GLU A 51 13.30 15.55 -14.31
CA GLU A 51 13.79 14.88 -13.09
C GLU A 51 14.48 13.54 -13.41
N ALA A 52 13.92 12.76 -14.33
CA ALA A 52 14.51 11.50 -14.79
C ALA A 52 15.71 11.67 -15.71
N GLN A 53 16.02 12.91 -16.16
CA GLN A 53 17.07 13.23 -17.13
C GLN A 53 16.91 12.44 -18.45
N VAL A 54 15.70 12.35 -18.96
CA VAL A 54 15.39 11.71 -20.25
C VAL A 54 14.62 12.65 -21.18
N ALA A 55 14.68 12.41 -22.47
CA ALA A 55 13.87 13.17 -23.43
C ALA A 55 12.37 12.87 -23.24
N GLN A 56 11.51 13.87 -23.44
CA GLN A 56 10.05 13.72 -23.28
C GLN A 56 9.48 12.58 -24.17
N GLY A 57 9.97 12.41 -25.39
CA GLY A 57 9.58 11.29 -26.25
C GLY A 57 9.89 9.92 -25.65
N THR A 58 10.93 9.82 -24.82
CA THR A 58 11.29 8.57 -24.12
C THR A 58 10.22 8.12 -23.13
N PHE A 59 9.52 9.07 -22.49
CA PHE A 59 8.43 8.76 -21.54
C PHE A 59 7.34 7.90 -22.21
N TYR A 60 6.91 8.31 -23.40
CA TYR A 60 5.83 7.65 -24.12
C TYR A 60 6.16 6.22 -24.62
N ASN A 61 7.45 5.85 -24.62
CA ASN A 61 7.85 4.46 -24.87
C ASN A 61 7.52 3.52 -23.71
N TYR A 62 7.29 4.06 -22.50
CA TYR A 62 7.05 3.29 -21.28
C TYR A 62 5.67 3.51 -20.70
N PHE A 63 5.15 4.73 -20.78
CA PHE A 63 3.86 5.11 -20.17
C PHE A 63 3.04 5.96 -21.16
N PRO A 64 1.81 5.55 -21.49
CA PRO A 64 0.98 6.28 -22.44
C PRO A 64 0.48 7.62 -21.92
N SER A 65 0.51 7.86 -20.59
CA SER A 65 -0.01 9.06 -19.96
C SER A 65 0.56 9.29 -18.56
N LYS A 66 0.36 10.51 -18.02
CA LYS A 66 0.63 10.83 -16.60
C LYS A 66 -0.17 9.92 -15.65
N LYS A 67 -1.41 9.61 -16.01
CA LYS A 67 -2.25 8.69 -15.24
C LYS A 67 -1.64 7.28 -15.18
N ALA A 68 -1.17 6.77 -16.29
CA ALA A 68 -0.61 5.42 -16.36
C ALA A 68 0.64 5.24 -15.48
N ILE A 69 1.56 6.21 -15.44
CA ILE A 69 2.71 6.13 -14.53
C ILE A 69 2.29 6.30 -13.07
N TYR A 70 1.29 7.12 -12.78
CA TYR A 70 0.73 7.27 -11.44
C TYR A 70 0.10 5.97 -10.93
N GLU A 71 -0.72 5.31 -11.75
CA GLU A 71 -1.33 4.01 -11.42
C GLU A 71 -0.26 2.94 -11.15
N GLU A 72 0.77 2.86 -12.01
CA GLU A 72 1.87 1.91 -11.80
C GLU A 72 2.62 2.18 -10.51
N LEU A 73 2.85 3.45 -10.17
CA LEU A 73 3.48 3.86 -8.93
C LEU A 73 2.65 3.39 -7.72
N ILE A 74 1.34 3.66 -7.68
CA ILE A 74 0.45 3.19 -6.61
C ILE A 74 0.47 1.66 -6.48
N ARG A 75 0.46 0.94 -7.62
CA ARG A 75 0.53 -0.52 -7.61
C ARG A 75 1.87 -1.05 -7.07
N GLN A 76 2.97 -0.38 -7.40
CA GLN A 76 4.30 -0.71 -6.88
C GLN A 76 4.38 -0.49 -5.38
N LEU A 77 3.88 0.65 -4.90
CA LEU A 77 3.80 0.98 -3.48
C LEU A 77 2.98 -0.03 -2.69
N SER A 78 1.82 -0.42 -3.22
CA SER A 78 0.99 -1.45 -2.60
C SER A 78 1.72 -2.80 -2.49
N ARG A 79 2.50 -3.17 -3.50
CA ARG A 79 3.30 -4.41 -3.45
C ARG A 79 4.42 -4.32 -2.41
N ASP A 80 5.13 -3.20 -2.38
CA ASP A 80 6.23 -2.99 -1.44
C ASP A 80 5.75 -3.00 0.01
N LEU A 81 4.73 -2.20 0.35
CA LEU A 81 4.15 -2.18 1.69
C LEU A 81 3.72 -3.58 2.16
N ARG A 82 2.94 -4.29 1.33
CA ARG A 82 2.45 -5.62 1.70
C ARG A 82 3.59 -6.64 1.84
N SER A 83 4.65 -6.52 1.03
CA SER A 83 5.84 -7.35 1.14
C SER A 83 6.58 -7.11 2.46
N LYS A 84 6.78 -5.84 2.83
CA LYS A 84 7.41 -5.43 4.10
C LYS A 84 6.61 -5.96 5.29
N ILE A 85 5.30 -5.72 5.32
CA ILE A 85 4.43 -6.24 6.39
C ILE A 85 4.53 -7.77 6.46
N LYS A 86 4.44 -8.47 5.32
CA LYS A 86 4.51 -9.94 5.28
C LYS A 86 5.82 -10.47 5.89
N ILE A 87 6.95 -9.86 5.56
CA ILE A 87 8.26 -10.27 6.09
C ILE A 87 8.26 -10.16 7.62
N GLU A 88 7.82 -9.03 8.16
CA GLU A 88 7.81 -8.79 9.61
C GLU A 88 6.87 -9.76 10.34
N VAL A 89 5.64 -9.93 9.86
CA VAL A 89 4.67 -10.79 10.54
C VAL A 89 5.03 -12.29 10.49
N THR A 90 5.90 -12.72 9.57
CA THR A 90 6.37 -14.12 9.55
C THR A 90 7.32 -14.45 10.69
N THR A 91 7.85 -13.47 11.40
CA THR A 91 8.71 -13.68 12.57
C THR A 91 7.91 -13.80 13.89
N ALA A 92 6.61 -13.56 13.84
CA ALA A 92 5.75 -13.58 15.02
C ALA A 92 5.54 -14.99 15.57
N HIS A 93 5.48 -15.09 16.90
CA HIS A 93 5.19 -16.35 17.62
C HIS A 93 3.73 -16.47 18.05
N SER A 94 2.92 -15.43 17.83
CA SER A 94 1.48 -15.41 18.12
C SER A 94 0.73 -14.50 17.16
N HIS A 95 -0.59 -14.66 17.07
CA HIS A 95 -1.46 -13.79 16.28
C HIS A 95 -1.48 -12.34 16.81
N GLU A 96 -1.38 -12.17 18.14
CA GLU A 96 -1.24 -10.85 18.74
C GLU A 96 0.07 -10.17 18.32
N GLU A 97 1.18 -10.89 18.42
CA GLU A 97 2.49 -10.38 18.00
C GLU A 97 2.51 -10.06 16.49
N ALA A 98 1.93 -10.93 15.66
CA ALA A 98 1.81 -10.67 14.22
C ALA A 98 1.04 -9.37 13.93
N LEU A 99 -0.03 -9.09 14.69
CA LEU A 99 -0.79 -7.86 14.56
C LEU A 99 0.05 -6.63 14.96
N ARG A 100 0.77 -6.70 16.09
CA ARG A 100 1.69 -5.64 16.55
C ARG A 100 2.78 -5.35 15.53
N LEU A 101 3.46 -6.39 15.05
CA LEU A 101 4.52 -6.27 14.04
C LEU A 101 3.98 -5.70 12.72
N GLY A 102 2.78 -6.08 12.32
CA GLY A 102 2.13 -5.54 11.12
C GLY A 102 1.88 -4.03 11.21
N PHE A 103 1.37 -3.53 12.33
CA PHE A 103 1.20 -2.09 12.56
C PHE A 103 2.54 -1.34 12.60
N GLN A 104 3.52 -1.88 13.31
CA GLN A 104 4.86 -1.28 13.39
C GLN A 104 5.54 -1.23 12.01
N ALA A 105 5.44 -2.30 11.23
CA ALA A 105 5.95 -2.33 9.86
C ALA A 105 5.27 -1.27 8.97
N PHE A 106 3.95 -1.11 9.10
CA PHE A 106 3.21 -0.06 8.41
C PHE A 106 3.70 1.33 8.79
N PHE A 107 3.85 1.64 10.08
CA PHE A 107 4.30 2.96 10.53
C PHE A 107 5.73 3.27 10.08
N ARG A 108 6.65 2.29 10.15
CA ARG A 108 8.00 2.44 9.60
C ARG A 108 7.97 2.72 8.10
N TRP A 109 7.16 1.97 7.36
CA TRP A 109 7.01 2.16 5.92
C TRP A 109 6.48 3.56 5.59
N VAL A 110 5.46 4.05 6.29
CA VAL A 110 4.93 5.41 6.11
C VAL A 110 6.01 6.46 6.37
N LYS A 111 6.86 6.25 7.39
CA LYS A 111 7.97 7.16 7.73
C LYS A 111 9.05 7.19 6.64
N GLU A 112 9.43 6.02 6.14
CA GLU A 112 10.43 5.86 5.08
C GLU A 112 9.93 6.40 3.74
N HIS A 113 8.62 6.30 3.48
CA HIS A 113 7.97 6.63 2.21
C HIS A 113 6.90 7.72 2.36
N ARG A 114 7.18 8.75 3.16
CA ARG A 114 6.19 9.78 3.52
C ARG A 114 5.55 10.45 2.32
N ASN A 115 6.33 10.82 1.31
CA ASN A 115 5.82 11.43 0.09
C ASN A 115 4.89 10.47 -0.68
N LEU A 116 5.23 9.19 -0.71
CA LEU A 116 4.45 8.16 -1.38
C LEU A 116 3.12 7.89 -0.67
N TYR A 117 3.12 7.93 0.66
CA TYR A 117 1.88 7.84 1.43
C TYR A 117 0.92 8.98 1.06
N GLY A 118 1.44 10.21 0.91
CA GLY A 118 0.66 11.35 0.42
C GLY A 118 0.08 11.14 -0.99
N ILE A 119 0.83 10.48 -1.88
CA ILE A 119 0.36 10.14 -3.24
C ILE A 119 -0.83 9.17 -3.19
N VAL A 120 -0.78 8.16 -2.32
CA VAL A 120 -1.91 7.22 -2.13
C VAL A 120 -3.16 7.94 -1.64
N GLN A 121 -3.01 8.92 -0.71
CA GLN A 121 -4.16 9.69 -0.21
C GLN A 121 -4.84 10.54 -1.29
N GLN A 122 -4.10 10.98 -2.31
CA GLN A 122 -4.65 11.72 -3.43
C GLN A 122 -5.36 10.81 -4.45
N ALA A 123 -5.13 9.50 -4.41
CA ALA A 123 -5.68 8.59 -5.40
C ALA A 123 -7.21 8.59 -5.43
N VAL A 124 -7.89 8.87 -4.32
CA VAL A 124 -9.35 8.99 -4.26
C VAL A 124 -9.91 10.07 -5.22
N LEU A 125 -9.15 11.13 -5.46
CA LEU A 125 -9.54 12.23 -6.35
C LEU A 125 -9.08 12.02 -7.81
N VAL A 126 -8.09 11.16 -8.03
CA VAL A 126 -7.49 10.90 -9.35
C VAL A 126 -8.13 9.70 -10.02
N ASP A 127 -8.36 8.64 -9.28
CA ASP A 127 -8.89 7.36 -9.76
C ASP A 127 -9.48 6.57 -8.57
N GLU A 128 -10.81 6.64 -8.41
CA GLU A 128 -11.50 5.95 -7.31
C GLU A 128 -11.33 4.43 -7.39
N GLU A 129 -11.32 3.84 -8.59
CA GLU A 129 -11.16 2.38 -8.76
C GLU A 129 -9.77 1.94 -8.29
N LEU A 130 -8.72 2.69 -8.61
CA LEU A 130 -7.36 2.45 -8.15
C LEU A 130 -7.26 2.58 -6.63
N TYR A 131 -7.91 3.60 -6.04
CA TYR A 131 -7.97 3.81 -4.61
C TYR A 131 -8.63 2.63 -3.89
N ARG A 132 -9.81 2.19 -4.37
CA ARG A 132 -10.52 1.01 -3.86
C ARG A 132 -9.64 -0.24 -3.99
N TRP A 133 -9.05 -0.48 -5.16
CA TRP A 133 -8.15 -1.59 -5.39
C TRP A 133 -7.00 -1.63 -4.37
N TYR A 134 -6.42 -0.47 -4.04
CA TYR A 134 -5.32 -0.38 -3.08
C TYR A 134 -5.76 -0.88 -1.69
N TYR A 135 -6.89 -0.41 -1.19
CA TYR A 135 -7.41 -0.82 0.11
C TYR A 135 -7.93 -2.27 0.12
N ASP A 136 -8.55 -2.75 -0.94
CA ASP A 136 -8.96 -4.16 -1.07
C ASP A 136 -7.77 -5.11 -0.99
N LYS A 137 -6.62 -4.72 -1.57
CA LYS A 137 -5.38 -5.50 -1.47
C LYS A 137 -4.81 -5.52 -0.05
N LEU A 138 -4.95 -4.46 0.71
CA LEU A 138 -4.56 -4.43 2.12
C LEU A 138 -5.55 -5.24 2.96
N ALA A 139 -6.85 -5.07 2.79
CA ALA A 139 -7.90 -5.79 3.48
C ALA A 139 -7.74 -7.31 3.31
N SER A 140 -7.41 -7.77 2.09
CA SER A 140 -7.19 -9.20 1.81
C SER A 140 -6.10 -9.81 2.71
N GLY A 141 -5.05 -9.05 3.06
CA GLY A 141 -4.01 -9.49 3.99
C GLY A 141 -4.54 -9.65 5.41
N PHE A 142 -5.29 -8.67 5.91
CA PHE A 142 -5.92 -8.73 7.23
C PHE A 142 -6.94 -9.87 7.31
N ILE A 143 -7.83 -10.00 6.32
CA ILE A 143 -8.86 -11.06 6.29
C ILE A 143 -8.21 -12.45 6.38
N LYS A 144 -7.11 -12.68 5.65
CA LYS A 144 -6.37 -13.95 5.71
C LYS A 144 -5.81 -14.21 7.11
N SER A 145 -5.19 -13.22 7.74
CA SER A 145 -4.61 -13.34 9.08
C SER A 145 -5.69 -13.54 10.15
N LEU A 146 -6.78 -12.78 10.08
CA LEU A 146 -7.93 -12.91 10.99
C LEU A 146 -8.62 -14.27 10.85
N THR A 147 -8.73 -14.80 9.63
CA THR A 147 -9.29 -16.15 9.41
C THR A 147 -8.50 -17.19 10.16
N ALA A 148 -7.17 -17.21 10.00
CA ALA A 148 -6.31 -18.16 10.72
C ALA A 148 -6.43 -18.01 12.25
N ALA A 149 -6.40 -16.76 12.76
CA ALA A 149 -6.51 -16.51 14.19
C ALA A 149 -7.86 -16.94 14.80
N MET A 150 -8.96 -16.82 14.05
CA MET A 150 -10.28 -17.27 14.48
C MET A 150 -10.42 -18.80 14.42
N GLU A 151 -9.88 -19.45 13.38
CA GLU A 151 -9.85 -20.92 13.25
C GLU A 151 -9.03 -21.56 14.39
N GLU A 152 -7.90 -20.96 14.74
CA GLU A 152 -7.05 -21.37 15.87
C GLU A 152 -7.63 -20.93 17.25
N LYS A 153 -8.78 -20.26 17.26
CA LYS A 153 -9.44 -19.76 18.46
C LYS A 153 -8.60 -18.77 19.27
N ALA A 154 -7.65 -18.09 18.66
CA ALA A 154 -6.89 -17.01 19.27
C ALA A 154 -7.75 -15.74 19.41
N PHE A 155 -8.60 -15.45 18.42
CA PHE A 155 -9.57 -14.36 18.45
C PHE A 155 -11.01 -14.87 18.42
N ARG A 156 -11.95 -14.02 18.86
CA ARG A 156 -13.38 -14.29 18.75
C ARG A 156 -13.81 -14.42 17.30
N SER A 157 -14.81 -15.22 17.03
CA SER A 157 -15.46 -15.25 15.72
C SER A 157 -16.28 -13.97 15.51
N LEU A 158 -15.80 -13.10 14.65
CA LEU A 158 -16.39 -11.83 14.25
C LEU A 158 -16.36 -11.71 12.73
N ASP A 159 -17.11 -10.75 12.18
CA ASP A 159 -17.03 -10.49 10.75
C ASP A 159 -15.64 -9.98 10.34
N LYS A 160 -14.96 -10.78 9.50
CA LYS A 160 -13.55 -10.57 9.15
C LYS A 160 -13.33 -9.33 8.28
N GLU A 161 -14.28 -9.04 7.41
CA GLU A 161 -14.21 -7.88 6.53
C GLU A 161 -14.35 -6.59 7.33
N THR A 162 -15.38 -6.51 8.17
CA THR A 162 -15.57 -5.39 9.08
C THR A 162 -14.33 -5.15 9.96
N LEU A 163 -13.78 -6.22 10.57
CA LEU A 163 -12.57 -6.10 11.38
C LEU A 163 -11.35 -5.63 10.58
N ALA A 164 -11.16 -6.13 9.36
CA ALA A 164 -10.06 -5.68 8.52
C ALA A 164 -10.12 -4.17 8.27
N TYR A 165 -11.32 -3.64 7.96
CA TYR A 165 -11.48 -2.20 7.76
C TYR A 165 -11.33 -1.40 9.06
N CYS A 166 -11.80 -1.91 10.21
CA CYS A 166 -11.55 -1.28 11.52
C CYS A 166 -10.04 -1.19 11.82
N LEU A 167 -9.30 -2.29 11.63
CA LEU A 167 -7.86 -2.33 11.86
C LEU A 167 -7.11 -1.40 10.91
N MET A 168 -7.46 -1.39 9.63
CA MET A 168 -6.88 -0.47 8.65
C MET A 168 -7.15 0.98 9.02
N SER A 169 -8.37 1.31 9.47
CA SER A 169 -8.73 2.67 9.88
C SER A 169 -7.90 3.14 11.07
N ILE A 170 -7.70 2.29 12.08
CA ILE A 170 -6.84 2.62 13.24
C ILE A 170 -5.40 2.88 12.76
N GLY A 171 -4.82 1.97 11.99
CA GLY A 171 -3.46 2.14 11.44
C GLY A 171 -3.34 3.39 10.58
N GLN A 172 -4.29 3.59 9.67
CA GLN A 172 -4.34 4.74 8.77
C GLN A 172 -4.32 6.06 9.54
N PHE A 173 -5.22 6.25 10.53
CA PHE A 173 -5.31 7.52 11.25
C PHE A 173 -4.16 7.74 12.22
N LEU A 174 -3.65 6.71 12.88
CA LEU A 174 -2.45 6.83 13.71
C LEU A 174 -1.22 7.17 12.86
N GLY A 175 -1.02 6.47 11.74
CA GLY A 175 0.05 6.76 10.80
C GLY A 175 -0.04 8.17 10.21
N MET A 176 -1.26 8.60 9.85
CA MET A 176 -1.50 9.94 9.34
C MET A 176 -1.20 11.01 10.40
N ARG A 177 -1.70 10.84 11.63
CA ARG A 177 -1.56 11.84 12.71
C ARG A 177 -0.11 12.04 13.13
N TRP A 178 0.62 10.98 13.43
CA TRP A 178 1.97 11.10 14.00
C TRP A 178 3.06 11.03 12.94
N VAL A 179 2.93 10.10 11.98
CA VAL A 179 4.02 9.87 11.02
C VAL A 179 3.93 10.83 9.84
N TYR A 180 2.75 10.95 9.23
CA TYR A 180 2.62 11.76 8.02
C TYR A 180 2.56 13.27 8.31
N TRP A 181 1.74 13.71 9.27
CA TRP A 181 1.61 15.15 9.58
C TRP A 181 2.76 15.66 10.44
N GLU A 182 3.04 14.98 11.56
CA GLU A 182 4.02 15.45 12.54
C GLU A 182 5.46 15.01 12.23
N ASN A 183 5.66 14.11 11.27
CA ASN A 183 6.95 13.51 10.94
C ASN A 183 7.66 12.85 12.14
N GLN A 184 6.87 12.30 13.06
CA GLN A 184 7.32 11.62 14.28
C GLN A 184 7.04 10.13 14.20
N GLU A 185 7.58 9.37 15.11
CA GLU A 185 7.14 8.00 15.36
C GLU A 185 5.83 8.03 16.14
N VAL A 186 5.01 6.98 15.99
CA VAL A 186 3.84 6.81 16.85
C VAL A 186 4.34 6.59 18.27
N PRO A 187 3.96 7.45 19.25
CA PRO A 187 4.39 7.28 20.63
C PRO A 187 4.02 5.91 21.20
N VAL A 188 4.87 5.38 22.07
CA VAL A 188 4.67 4.03 22.63
C VAL A 188 3.33 3.94 23.37
N GLU A 189 2.95 4.96 24.14
CA GLU A 189 1.69 4.99 24.89
C GLU A 189 0.47 4.99 23.95
N VAL A 190 0.56 5.68 22.80
CA VAL A 190 -0.49 5.70 21.79
C VAL A 190 -0.63 4.33 21.14
N PHE A 191 0.51 3.73 20.78
CA PHE A 191 0.53 2.40 20.20
C PHE A 191 -0.06 1.36 21.15
N GLU A 192 0.38 1.34 22.43
CA GLU A 192 -0.12 0.39 23.42
C GLU A 192 -1.60 0.61 23.74
N THR A 193 -2.07 1.86 23.79
CA THR A 193 -3.50 2.17 23.93
C THR A 193 -4.31 1.60 22.78
N ALA A 194 -3.86 1.79 21.55
CA ALA A 194 -4.54 1.26 20.36
C ALA A 194 -4.53 -0.28 20.35
N MET A 195 -3.40 -0.91 20.67
CA MET A 195 -3.30 -2.37 20.75
C MET A 195 -4.19 -2.94 21.86
N SER A 196 -4.21 -2.31 23.04
CA SER A 196 -5.13 -2.71 24.12
C SER A 196 -6.59 -2.64 23.68
N PHE A 197 -7.00 -1.54 23.05
CA PHE A 197 -8.35 -1.38 22.52
C PHE A 197 -8.71 -2.48 21.49
N ILE A 198 -7.83 -2.74 20.54
CA ILE A 198 -8.02 -3.77 19.51
C ILE A 198 -8.13 -5.15 20.16
N LEU A 199 -7.18 -5.53 21.00
CA LEU A 199 -7.09 -6.87 21.57
C LEU A 199 -8.22 -7.15 22.56
N GLN A 200 -8.65 -6.18 23.36
CA GLN A 200 -9.84 -6.31 24.23
C GLN A 200 -11.12 -6.48 23.39
N GLY A 201 -11.20 -5.80 22.24
CA GLY A 201 -12.31 -5.95 21.30
C GLY A 201 -12.36 -7.29 20.61
N MET A 202 -11.21 -7.90 20.30
CA MET A 202 -11.08 -9.13 19.50
C MET A 202 -10.75 -10.37 20.34
N GLY A 203 -10.17 -10.21 21.52
CA GLY A 203 -9.78 -11.31 22.38
C GLY A 203 -10.96 -12.10 22.89
N LYS A 204 -10.71 -13.32 23.36
CA LYS A 204 -11.72 -14.11 24.09
C LYS A 204 -12.14 -13.34 25.32
N LYS A 205 -13.44 -13.30 25.60
CA LYS A 205 -13.90 -12.95 26.94
C LYS A 205 -13.55 -14.12 27.85
N ASP A 206 -12.86 -13.86 28.94
CA ASP A 206 -12.74 -14.86 29.99
C ASP A 206 -14.15 -15.28 30.42
N GLU A 207 -14.42 -16.59 30.44
CA GLU A 207 -15.75 -17.14 30.76
C GLU A 207 -16.13 -16.91 32.25
N ASN A 208 -15.42 -16.04 32.96
CA ASN A 208 -15.58 -15.75 34.39
C ASN A 208 -15.86 -14.27 34.70
N THR A 209 -16.85 -13.67 34.01
CA THR A 209 -17.37 -12.37 34.47
C THR A 209 -18.89 -12.34 34.34
#